data_03d85186bf410c780ab7b49f9e73fc9b
#
_entry.id   03d85186bf410c780ab7b49f9e73fc9b
#
_cell.length_a   1.000
_cell.length_b   1.000
_cell.length_c   1.000
_cell.angle_alpha   90.00
_cell.angle_beta   90.00
_cell.angle_gamma   90.00
#
_symmetry.space_group_name_H-M   'P 1'
#
loop_
_entity.id
_entity.type
_entity.pdbx_description
1 polymer ?
#
loop_
_entity_poly.entity_id
_entity_poly.type
_entity_poly.pdbx_seq_one_letter_code
_entity_poly.pdbx_strand_id
1 'polypeptide(L)'
;MTRSSKLYNKDLAPTPSSEKKWGWFEIFNVWANDVQSLFGYTLAASLFIASGLNGWAVFLALILAGFFIMWLVNLSGKPSVKHGIPYPVFARVSMGVFGANFPAMARGLVAMFWYGAQTYAASTAVALLITGITGIEGEVMLLGMTGVMWVSFIFVSLFQVYLFWQGIDLVRRFLNFAGPAVYVVMGVLMIAIWAKAGGGLLSEVGNIFSGGQRSGGFEGLGSFAAFLAVFSIMVGYFAAVVINFGDFARFVKNENEMKKGNLWGLVGNVILFSFITLMITGGTIAVFGEYVEQPTEMVARVDNLLLTIIAAFAFFAATVGINMVANFIPPAYDLANLIPSKINFRVGGLITAICGFIIGGLWVAVITQMGIFPFVNTLGAILAPVFGIMITDYYIIKKEKLSVDDLFSDKPSGKYHYNGGFNHKAMLAWVLSGYIAVGSVWPNILVFGLDDFFANLGGGGGYAWMIGASLGALIHLAISNRK
;
A
#
# COMPACT_ATOMS: atom_id res chain seq x y z
N MET A 1 -6.98 -26.71 -24.75
CA MET A 1 -6.80 -25.53 -25.66
C MET A 1 -5.36 -25.09 -25.60
N THR A 2 -4.72 -24.75 -26.73
CA THR A 2 -3.38 -24.17 -26.76
C THR A 2 -3.45 -22.74 -26.18
N ARG A 3 -2.75 -22.50 -25.10
CA ARG A 3 -2.65 -21.16 -24.48
C ARG A 3 -1.84 -20.22 -25.37
N SER A 4 -2.31 -18.99 -25.57
CA SER A 4 -1.62 -18.01 -26.40
C SER A 4 -0.33 -17.52 -25.74
N SER A 5 0.77 -17.50 -26.46
CA SER A 5 2.06 -16.94 -25.99
C SER A 5 1.99 -15.43 -25.70
N LYS A 6 0.97 -14.74 -26.23
CA LYS A 6 0.70 -13.32 -25.93
C LYS A 6 0.07 -13.09 -24.56
N LEU A 7 -0.52 -14.13 -23.96
CA LEU A 7 -1.30 -14.04 -22.73
C LEU A 7 -0.77 -14.94 -21.61
N TYR A 8 0.15 -15.85 -21.93
CA TYR A 8 0.60 -16.89 -21.04
C TYR A 8 2.12 -16.90 -20.87
N ASN A 9 2.56 -16.98 -19.65
CA ASN A 9 3.85 -17.49 -19.26
C ASN A 9 3.71 -18.31 -17.96
N LYS A 10 4.81 -18.93 -17.51
CA LYS A 10 4.80 -19.80 -16.33
C LYS A 10 4.40 -19.04 -15.05
N ASP A 11 4.80 -17.77 -14.92
CA ASP A 11 4.57 -16.95 -13.73
C ASP A 11 3.10 -16.53 -13.59
N LEU A 12 2.40 -16.37 -14.72
CA LEU A 12 0.98 -16.03 -14.80
C LEU A 12 0.06 -17.24 -14.75
N ALA A 13 0.62 -18.44 -14.87
CA ALA A 13 -0.16 -19.68 -14.90
C ALA A 13 -0.99 -19.86 -13.62
N PRO A 14 -2.18 -20.48 -13.73
CA PRO A 14 -2.94 -20.85 -12.55
C PRO A 14 -2.13 -21.79 -11.65
N THR A 15 -2.09 -21.47 -10.35
CA THR A 15 -1.44 -22.29 -9.32
C THR A 15 -2.20 -23.60 -9.17
N PRO A 16 -1.56 -24.77 -9.38
CA PRO A 16 -2.20 -26.07 -9.18
C PRO A 16 -2.62 -26.27 -7.72
N SER A 17 -3.65 -27.08 -7.49
CA SER A 17 -4.13 -27.36 -6.13
C SER A 17 -3.05 -28.00 -5.24
N SER A 18 -2.13 -28.78 -5.81
CA SER A 18 -0.99 -29.37 -5.10
C SER A 18 0.03 -28.36 -4.60
N GLU A 19 0.07 -27.16 -5.18
CA GLU A 19 0.97 -26.06 -4.83
C GLU A 19 0.30 -25.03 -3.90
N LYS A 20 -1.00 -25.11 -3.65
CA LYS A 20 -1.72 -24.27 -2.68
C LYS A 20 -1.44 -24.75 -1.26
N LYS A 21 -0.31 -24.31 -0.70
CA LYS A 21 0.17 -24.76 0.62
C LYS A 21 0.00 -23.73 1.73
N TRP A 22 -0.32 -22.48 1.39
CA TRP A 22 -0.44 -21.41 2.37
C TRP A 22 -1.68 -21.57 3.23
N GLY A 23 -1.52 -21.42 4.55
CA GLY A 23 -2.58 -21.30 5.52
C GLY A 23 -2.76 -19.87 6.01
N TRP A 24 -3.51 -19.71 7.08
CA TRP A 24 -3.76 -18.39 7.69
C TRP A 24 -2.47 -17.71 8.18
N PHE A 25 -1.47 -18.49 8.60
CA PHE A 25 -0.24 -17.94 9.17
C PHE A 25 0.65 -17.27 8.12
N GLU A 26 0.72 -17.81 6.90
CA GLU A 26 1.44 -17.16 5.79
C GLU A 26 0.75 -15.84 5.42
N ILE A 27 -0.59 -15.80 5.39
CA ILE A 27 -1.34 -14.56 5.15
C ILE A 27 -1.17 -13.58 6.31
N PHE A 28 -1.16 -14.06 7.57
CA PHE A 28 -0.80 -13.24 8.72
C PHE A 28 0.56 -12.56 8.53
N ASN A 29 1.59 -13.30 8.11
CA ASN A 29 2.94 -12.76 7.91
C ASN A 29 3.00 -11.77 6.73
N VAL A 30 2.23 -11.98 5.66
CA VAL A 30 2.09 -10.98 4.59
C VAL A 30 1.62 -9.65 5.19
N TRP A 31 0.55 -9.66 5.98
CA TRP A 31 0.02 -8.47 6.61
C TRP A 31 0.92 -7.90 7.72
N ALA A 32 1.57 -8.75 8.49
CA ALA A 32 2.51 -8.31 9.52
C ALA A 32 3.66 -7.46 8.92
N ASN A 33 4.07 -7.77 7.69
CA ASN A 33 5.06 -6.96 6.98
C ASN A 33 4.43 -5.77 6.24
N ASP A 34 3.19 -5.89 5.75
CA ASP A 34 2.55 -4.84 4.96
C ASP A 34 2.04 -3.66 5.82
N VAL A 35 1.54 -3.94 7.03
CA VAL A 35 1.03 -2.92 7.95
C VAL A 35 2.16 -2.11 8.57
N GLN A 36 3.31 -2.74 8.83
CA GLN A 36 4.42 -2.14 9.57
C GLN A 36 5.47 -1.56 8.65
N SER A 37 5.64 -0.25 8.69
CA SER A 37 6.77 0.42 8.03
C SER A 37 7.03 1.78 8.64
N LEU A 38 8.20 2.34 8.39
CA LEU A 38 8.49 3.73 8.76
C LEU A 38 7.51 4.69 8.10
N PHE A 39 7.18 4.49 6.82
CA PHE A 39 6.21 5.32 6.12
C PHE A 39 4.79 5.17 6.70
N GLY A 40 4.35 3.95 6.99
CA GLY A 40 3.06 3.69 7.62
C GLY A 40 2.94 4.33 9.02
N TYR A 41 4.03 4.32 9.79
CA TYR A 41 4.11 5.03 11.06
C TYR A 41 3.93 6.53 10.86
N THR A 42 4.74 7.15 9.97
CA THR A 42 4.66 8.58 9.66
C THR A 42 3.25 8.98 9.21
N LEU A 43 2.62 8.19 8.33
CA LEU A 43 1.24 8.44 7.90
C LEU A 43 0.25 8.40 9.06
N ALA A 44 0.31 7.38 9.91
CA ALA A 44 -0.58 7.26 11.07
C ALA A 44 -0.36 8.40 12.07
N ALA A 45 0.88 8.73 12.39
CA ALA A 45 1.23 9.87 13.24
C ALA A 45 0.71 11.19 12.67
N SER A 46 0.89 11.43 11.38
CA SER A 46 0.36 12.62 10.69
C SER A 46 -1.17 12.69 10.76
N LEU A 47 -1.88 11.56 10.62
CA LEU A 47 -3.34 11.51 10.76
C LEU A 47 -3.79 11.85 12.20
N PHE A 48 -3.07 11.38 13.22
CA PHE A 48 -3.34 11.73 14.61
C PHE A 48 -3.21 13.23 14.85
N ILE A 49 -2.21 13.87 14.27
CA ILE A 49 -1.94 15.31 14.47
C ILE A 49 -2.82 16.18 13.58
N ALA A 50 -2.86 15.92 12.28
CA ALA A 50 -3.47 16.81 11.29
C ALA A 50 -5.01 16.84 11.36
N SER A 51 -5.65 15.75 11.75
CA SER A 51 -7.12 15.66 11.74
C SER A 51 -7.82 16.58 12.76
N GLY A 52 -7.11 17.00 13.82
CA GLY A 52 -7.69 17.79 14.92
C GLY A 52 -8.81 17.07 15.68
N LEU A 53 -8.81 15.75 15.62
CA LEU A 53 -9.74 14.89 16.36
C LEU A 53 -9.09 14.42 17.66
N ASN A 54 -9.91 13.94 18.60
CA ASN A 54 -9.40 13.16 19.72
C ASN A 54 -8.65 11.92 19.22
N GLY A 55 -7.49 11.61 19.81
CA GLY A 55 -6.64 10.50 19.38
C GLY A 55 -7.37 9.14 19.39
N TRP A 56 -8.28 8.93 20.34
CA TRP A 56 -9.09 7.71 20.37
C TRP A 56 -10.10 7.63 19.22
N ALA A 57 -10.61 8.80 18.77
CA ALA A 57 -11.49 8.84 17.58
C ALA A 57 -10.71 8.50 16.32
N VAL A 58 -9.47 9.01 16.17
CA VAL A 58 -8.60 8.61 15.04
C VAL A 58 -8.27 7.13 15.09
N PHE A 59 -7.91 6.61 16.28
CA PHE A 59 -7.65 5.18 16.49
C PHE A 59 -8.87 4.32 16.07
N LEU A 60 -10.08 4.72 16.46
CA LEU A 60 -11.31 4.05 16.03
C LEU A 60 -11.50 4.10 14.51
N ALA A 61 -11.22 5.24 13.86
CA ALA A 61 -11.30 5.35 12.40
C ALA A 61 -10.32 4.37 11.70
N LEU A 62 -9.10 4.22 12.22
CA LEU A 62 -8.11 3.27 11.69
C LEU A 62 -8.55 1.81 11.87
N ILE A 63 -9.11 1.45 13.03
CA ILE A 63 -9.67 0.12 13.29
C ILE A 63 -10.80 -0.20 12.30
N LEU A 64 -11.74 0.72 12.14
CA LEU A 64 -12.87 0.55 11.20
C LEU A 64 -12.38 0.45 9.76
N ALA A 65 -11.36 1.22 9.38
CA ALA A 65 -10.70 1.09 8.09
C ALA A 65 -10.08 -0.30 7.92
N GLY A 66 -9.42 -0.84 8.95
CA GLY A 66 -8.86 -2.20 8.95
C GLY A 66 -9.91 -3.28 8.67
N PHE A 67 -11.08 -3.22 9.32
CA PHE A 67 -12.20 -4.14 9.05
C PHE A 67 -12.76 -3.97 7.63
N PHE A 68 -12.88 -2.74 7.17
CA PHE A 68 -13.36 -2.46 5.82
C PHE A 68 -12.37 -2.97 4.77
N ILE A 69 -11.07 -2.71 4.92
CA ILE A 69 -10.02 -3.24 4.04
C ILE A 69 -10.04 -4.78 4.04
N MET A 70 -10.19 -5.41 5.21
CA MET A 70 -10.33 -6.87 5.31
C MET A 70 -11.50 -7.39 4.46
N TRP A 71 -12.64 -6.71 4.49
CA TRP A 71 -13.77 -7.07 3.63
C TRP A 71 -13.42 -6.93 2.14
N LEU A 72 -12.77 -5.84 1.74
CA LEU A 72 -12.35 -5.60 0.36
C LEU A 72 -11.36 -6.66 -0.15
N VAL A 73 -10.33 -7.00 0.65
CA VAL A 73 -9.34 -8.01 0.23
C VAL A 73 -9.91 -9.43 0.23
N ASN A 74 -10.92 -9.72 1.04
CA ASN A 74 -11.66 -10.97 0.94
C ASN A 74 -12.42 -11.08 -0.38
N LEU A 75 -12.95 -9.96 -0.90
CA LEU A 75 -13.60 -9.92 -2.21
C LEU A 75 -12.59 -10.11 -3.35
N SER A 76 -11.47 -9.39 -3.35
CA SER A 76 -10.48 -9.50 -4.43
C SER A 76 -9.67 -10.80 -4.38
N GLY A 77 -9.46 -11.39 -3.20
CA GLY A 77 -8.71 -12.62 -3.02
C GLY A 77 -9.50 -13.90 -3.34
N LYS A 78 -10.82 -13.93 -3.09
CA LYS A 78 -11.65 -15.14 -3.29
C LYS A 78 -11.53 -15.73 -4.70
N PRO A 79 -11.59 -14.97 -5.81
CA PRO A 79 -11.39 -15.51 -7.15
C PRO A 79 -10.02 -16.20 -7.30
N SER A 80 -8.98 -15.64 -6.73
CA SER A 80 -7.61 -16.16 -6.81
C SER A 80 -7.42 -17.42 -5.96
N VAL A 81 -8.02 -17.49 -4.79
CA VAL A 81 -8.06 -18.73 -4.00
C VAL A 81 -8.76 -19.83 -4.78
N LYS A 82 -9.90 -19.53 -5.41
CA LYS A 82 -10.70 -20.51 -6.15
C LYS A 82 -10.00 -21.00 -7.41
N HIS A 83 -9.44 -20.09 -8.20
CA HIS A 83 -8.93 -20.39 -9.54
C HIS A 83 -7.40 -20.43 -9.67
N GLY A 84 -6.65 -20.04 -8.63
CA GLY A 84 -5.18 -20.03 -8.62
C GLY A 84 -4.55 -18.91 -9.47
N ILE A 85 -5.29 -17.87 -9.86
CA ILE A 85 -4.85 -16.83 -10.78
C ILE A 85 -4.35 -15.57 -10.06
N PRO A 86 -3.30 -14.89 -10.55
CA PRO A 86 -2.86 -13.60 -10.01
C PRO A 86 -3.78 -12.46 -10.44
N TYR A 87 -3.62 -11.29 -9.82
CA TYR A 87 -4.40 -10.09 -10.10
C TYR A 87 -4.46 -9.70 -11.58
N PRO A 88 -3.35 -9.57 -12.33
CA PRO A 88 -3.44 -9.12 -13.72
C PRO A 88 -4.22 -10.10 -14.62
N VAL A 89 -4.20 -11.40 -14.29
CA VAL A 89 -5.02 -12.41 -14.98
C VAL A 89 -6.49 -12.28 -14.57
N PHE A 90 -6.77 -12.01 -13.29
CA PHE A 90 -8.15 -11.76 -12.85
C PHE A 90 -8.75 -10.49 -13.49
N ALA A 91 -7.96 -9.44 -13.68
CA ALA A 91 -8.39 -8.22 -14.35
C ALA A 91 -8.89 -8.44 -15.79
N ARG A 92 -8.42 -9.52 -16.47
CA ARG A 92 -8.89 -9.89 -17.82
C ARG A 92 -10.39 -10.19 -17.87
N VAL A 93 -10.97 -10.61 -16.73
CA VAL A 93 -12.41 -10.92 -16.64
C VAL A 93 -13.26 -9.70 -16.94
N SER A 94 -12.88 -8.54 -16.41
CA SER A 94 -13.62 -7.28 -16.55
C SER A 94 -13.12 -6.41 -17.70
N MET A 95 -11.81 -6.32 -17.88
CA MET A 95 -11.18 -5.39 -18.82
C MET A 95 -10.95 -5.98 -20.23
N GLY A 96 -11.01 -7.31 -20.36
CA GLY A 96 -10.62 -8.03 -21.57
C GLY A 96 -9.18 -8.51 -21.53
N VAL A 97 -8.85 -9.50 -22.38
CA VAL A 97 -7.54 -10.20 -22.33
C VAL A 97 -6.36 -9.28 -22.61
N PHE A 98 -6.52 -8.27 -23.45
CA PHE A 98 -5.49 -7.24 -23.68
C PHE A 98 -5.78 -5.97 -22.91
N GLY A 99 -7.06 -5.65 -22.64
CA GLY A 99 -7.45 -4.49 -21.85
C GLY A 99 -6.92 -4.52 -20.41
N ALA A 100 -6.72 -5.69 -19.83
CA ALA A 100 -6.12 -5.87 -18.51
C ALA A 100 -4.68 -5.34 -18.39
N ASN A 101 -3.98 -5.11 -19.49
CA ASN A 101 -2.65 -4.50 -19.47
C ASN A 101 -2.66 -3.08 -18.91
N PHE A 102 -3.74 -2.32 -19.10
CA PHE A 102 -3.84 -0.95 -18.58
C PHE A 102 -3.90 -0.90 -17.06
N PRO A 103 -4.84 -1.59 -16.38
CA PRO A 103 -4.86 -1.62 -14.92
C PRO A 103 -3.62 -2.30 -14.32
N ALA A 104 -3.05 -3.34 -14.97
CA ALA A 104 -1.78 -3.92 -14.55
C ALA A 104 -0.64 -2.90 -14.61
N MET A 105 -0.53 -2.12 -15.70
CA MET A 105 0.47 -1.06 -15.81
C MET A 105 0.26 0.05 -14.78
N ALA A 106 -0.99 0.48 -14.56
CA ALA A 106 -1.32 1.49 -13.55
C ALA A 106 -0.92 1.01 -12.15
N ARG A 107 -1.22 -0.25 -11.80
CA ARG A 107 -0.82 -0.85 -10.52
C ARG A 107 0.70 -0.98 -10.43
N GLY A 108 1.35 -1.44 -11.48
CA GLY A 108 2.81 -1.53 -11.55
C GLY A 108 3.49 -0.17 -11.33
N LEU A 109 2.98 0.90 -11.98
CA LEU A 109 3.47 2.26 -11.79
C LEU A 109 3.28 2.74 -10.34
N VAL A 110 2.09 2.58 -9.78
CA VAL A 110 1.81 2.91 -8.36
C VAL A 110 2.77 2.17 -7.44
N ALA A 111 3.06 0.90 -7.71
CA ALA A 111 4.03 0.16 -6.92
C ALA A 111 5.46 0.68 -7.04
N MET A 112 5.87 1.16 -8.21
CA MET A 112 7.20 1.78 -8.38
C MET A 112 7.35 3.06 -7.55
N PHE A 113 6.30 3.87 -7.45
CA PHE A 113 6.27 5.03 -6.55
C PHE A 113 6.39 4.61 -5.08
N TRP A 114 5.61 3.62 -4.66
CA TRP A 114 5.71 3.07 -3.31
C TRP A 114 7.07 2.41 -3.03
N TYR A 115 7.61 1.70 -4.02
CA TYR A 115 8.94 1.09 -3.90
C TYR A 115 10.02 2.16 -3.65
N GLY A 116 10.00 3.26 -4.39
CA GLY A 116 10.90 4.39 -4.19
C GLY A 116 10.74 5.02 -2.81
N ALA A 117 9.49 5.31 -2.39
CA ALA A 117 9.17 5.86 -1.08
C ALA A 117 9.68 4.99 0.08
N GLN A 118 9.37 3.69 0.04
CA GLN A 118 9.77 2.75 1.09
C GLN A 118 11.29 2.48 1.07
N THR A 119 11.93 2.49 -0.11
CA THR A 119 13.40 2.38 -0.20
C THR A 119 14.07 3.58 0.46
N TYR A 120 13.57 4.79 0.20
CA TYR A 120 14.04 5.99 0.88
C TYR A 120 13.82 5.88 2.41
N ALA A 121 12.63 5.51 2.85
CA ALA A 121 12.33 5.34 4.27
C ALA A 121 13.24 4.28 4.95
N ALA A 122 13.49 3.13 4.30
CA ALA A 122 14.44 2.14 4.82
C ALA A 122 15.86 2.68 4.91
N SER A 123 16.23 3.59 4.02
CA SER A 123 17.55 4.21 4.00
C SER A 123 17.79 5.14 5.19
N THR A 124 16.73 5.78 5.73
CA THR A 124 16.85 6.60 6.94
C THR A 124 17.25 5.75 8.15
N ALA A 125 16.80 4.49 8.22
CA ALA A 125 17.20 3.58 9.28
C ALA A 125 18.68 3.17 9.17
N VAL A 126 19.19 2.95 7.94
CA VAL A 126 20.61 2.68 7.71
C VAL A 126 21.46 3.91 7.99
N ALA A 127 21.00 5.10 7.58
CA ALA A 127 21.67 6.36 7.87
C ALA A 127 21.74 6.61 9.39
N LEU A 128 20.65 6.37 10.14
CA LEU A 128 20.63 6.43 11.59
C LEU A 128 21.71 5.54 12.21
N LEU A 129 21.89 4.30 11.70
CA LEU A 129 22.93 3.39 12.17
C LEU A 129 24.33 3.93 11.89
N ILE A 130 24.58 4.40 10.66
CA ILE A 130 25.89 4.95 10.28
C ILE A 130 26.22 6.16 11.15
N THR A 131 25.31 7.12 11.25
CA THR A 131 25.50 8.34 12.05
C THR A 131 25.69 8.02 13.53
N GLY A 132 24.88 7.09 14.09
CA GLY A 132 24.98 6.70 15.50
C GLY A 132 26.32 6.01 15.86
N ILE A 133 26.94 5.30 14.92
CA ILE A 133 28.24 4.64 15.14
C ILE A 133 29.41 5.59 14.88
N THR A 134 29.32 6.40 13.81
CA THR A 134 30.47 7.17 13.31
C THR A 134 30.44 8.63 13.75
N GLY A 135 29.30 9.15 14.18
CA GLY A 135 29.06 10.57 14.42
C GLY A 135 29.03 11.43 13.16
N ILE A 136 29.07 10.83 11.96
CA ILE A 136 29.10 11.57 10.69
C ILE A 136 27.67 11.77 10.20
N GLU A 137 27.20 13.02 10.17
CA GLU A 137 25.89 13.38 9.58
C GLU A 137 25.97 13.60 8.07
N GLY A 138 27.08 14.13 7.59
CA GLY A 138 27.31 14.46 6.19
C GLY A 138 26.61 15.76 5.74
N GLU A 139 27.14 16.37 4.70
CA GLU A 139 26.54 17.54 4.08
C GLU A 139 25.49 17.13 3.04
N VAL A 140 24.52 18.02 2.80
CA VAL A 140 23.54 17.85 1.72
C VAL A 140 24.26 17.95 0.38
N MET A 141 24.09 16.94 -0.44
CA MET A 141 24.75 16.81 -1.75
C MET A 141 23.73 16.90 -2.88
N LEU A 142 23.46 15.78 -3.51
CA LEU A 142 22.60 15.69 -4.68
C LEU A 142 21.13 15.45 -4.27
N LEU A 143 20.18 16.15 -4.93
CA LEU A 143 18.73 15.97 -4.79
C LEU A 143 18.22 16.08 -3.31
N GLY A 144 18.90 16.89 -2.50
CA GLY A 144 18.51 17.13 -1.11
C GLY A 144 18.91 16.03 -0.12
N MET A 145 19.59 14.98 -0.56
CA MET A 145 20.12 13.92 0.32
C MET A 145 21.58 14.17 0.68
N THR A 146 21.95 13.80 1.94
CA THR A 146 23.37 13.82 2.37
C THR A 146 24.15 12.67 1.77
N GLY A 147 25.50 12.72 1.86
CA GLY A 147 26.36 11.61 1.44
C GLY A 147 26.03 10.31 2.17
N VAL A 148 25.75 10.39 3.49
CA VAL A 148 25.34 9.23 4.31
C VAL A 148 24.01 8.66 3.80
N MET A 149 23.05 9.52 3.48
CA MET A 149 21.77 9.08 2.91
C MET A 149 21.94 8.41 1.54
N TRP A 150 22.79 8.91 0.66
CA TRP A 150 23.07 8.28 -0.63
C TRP A 150 23.70 6.91 -0.49
N VAL A 151 24.70 6.75 0.38
CA VAL A 151 25.32 5.44 0.66
C VAL A 151 24.27 4.47 1.20
N SER A 152 23.44 4.92 2.14
CA SER A 152 22.35 4.13 2.72
C SER A 152 21.32 3.72 1.67
N PHE A 153 20.93 4.65 0.79
CA PHE A 153 19.94 4.42 -0.26
C PHE A 153 20.42 3.42 -1.32
N ILE A 154 21.68 3.53 -1.73
CA ILE A 154 22.30 2.56 -2.66
C ILE A 154 22.40 1.19 -1.99
N PHE A 155 22.82 1.11 -0.73
CA PHE A 155 22.89 -0.14 0.01
C PHE A 155 21.53 -0.83 0.10
N VAL A 156 20.48 -0.10 0.52
CA VAL A 156 19.11 -0.63 0.62
C VAL A 156 18.61 -1.11 -0.73
N SER A 157 18.82 -0.34 -1.79
CA SER A 157 18.40 -0.69 -3.15
C SER A 157 19.04 -1.98 -3.63
N LEU A 158 20.37 -2.12 -3.46
CA LEU A 158 21.09 -3.34 -3.83
C LEU A 158 20.68 -4.54 -2.99
N PHE A 159 20.47 -4.36 -1.68
CA PHE A 159 20.00 -5.42 -0.79
C PHE A 159 18.65 -5.97 -1.19
N GLN A 160 17.68 -5.10 -1.57
CA GLN A 160 16.36 -5.50 -2.04
C GLN A 160 16.43 -6.26 -3.36
N VAL A 161 17.25 -5.80 -4.31
CA VAL A 161 17.49 -6.53 -5.57
C VAL A 161 18.11 -7.90 -5.29
N TYR A 162 19.07 -7.99 -4.38
CA TYR A 162 19.67 -9.26 -3.97
C TYR A 162 18.63 -10.23 -3.40
N LEU A 163 17.80 -9.79 -2.44
CA LEU A 163 16.74 -10.61 -1.86
C LEU A 163 15.78 -11.15 -2.94
N PHE A 164 15.34 -10.26 -3.82
CA PHE A 164 14.42 -10.63 -4.90
C PHE A 164 15.03 -11.64 -5.88
N TRP A 165 16.32 -11.44 -6.22
CA TRP A 165 17.02 -12.30 -7.18
C TRP A 165 17.23 -13.72 -6.68
N GLN A 166 17.42 -13.90 -5.38
CA GLN A 166 17.52 -15.21 -4.74
C GLN A 166 16.20 -15.99 -4.74
N GLY A 167 15.09 -15.31 -4.99
CA GLY A 167 13.78 -15.90 -5.16
C GLY A 167 12.92 -15.90 -3.90
N ILE A 168 11.68 -16.37 -4.09
CA ILE A 168 10.59 -16.24 -3.12
C ILE A 168 10.87 -16.93 -1.77
N ASP A 169 11.70 -17.97 -1.73
CA ASP A 169 12.01 -18.68 -0.49
C ASP A 169 12.89 -17.86 0.46
N LEU A 170 13.88 -17.11 -0.06
CA LEU A 170 14.68 -16.22 0.78
C LEU A 170 13.85 -15.02 1.23
N VAL A 171 13.05 -14.44 0.34
CA VAL A 171 12.09 -13.38 0.70
C VAL A 171 11.19 -13.85 1.84
N ARG A 172 10.56 -15.02 1.73
CA ARG A 172 9.71 -15.60 2.77
C ARG A 172 10.42 -15.74 4.13
N ARG A 173 11.67 -16.26 4.14
CA ARG A 173 12.47 -16.37 5.38
C ARG A 173 12.75 -15.00 5.99
N PHE A 174 13.09 -14.04 5.17
CA PHE A 174 13.30 -12.65 5.60
C PHE A 174 12.03 -12.06 6.23
N LEU A 175 10.87 -12.21 5.56
CA LEU A 175 9.59 -11.72 6.06
C LEU A 175 9.18 -12.35 7.39
N ASN A 176 9.40 -13.67 7.55
CA ASN A 176 9.10 -14.38 8.79
C ASN A 176 9.93 -13.89 9.98
N PHE A 177 11.09 -13.31 9.72
CA PHE A 177 11.95 -12.68 10.72
C PHE A 177 11.57 -11.20 10.94
N ALA A 178 11.46 -10.42 9.87
CA ALA A 178 11.26 -8.98 9.91
C ALA A 178 9.96 -8.58 10.62
N GLY A 179 8.86 -9.27 10.33
CA GLY A 179 7.55 -8.98 10.91
C GLY A 179 7.55 -8.99 12.45
N PRO A 180 7.92 -10.09 13.12
CA PRO A 180 7.98 -10.12 14.59
C PRO A 180 9.01 -9.18 15.19
N ALA A 181 10.19 -9.02 14.56
CA ALA A 181 11.26 -8.19 15.08
C ALA A 181 10.85 -6.73 15.27
N VAL A 182 10.08 -6.18 14.33
CA VAL A 182 9.58 -4.80 14.42
C VAL A 182 8.65 -4.60 15.60
N TYR A 183 7.71 -5.52 15.85
CA TYR A 183 6.81 -5.38 16.99
C TYR A 183 7.55 -5.37 18.33
N VAL A 184 8.57 -6.21 18.46
CA VAL A 184 9.41 -6.23 19.66
C VAL A 184 10.06 -4.88 19.87
N VAL A 185 10.69 -4.33 18.81
CA VAL A 185 11.41 -3.05 18.91
C VAL A 185 10.47 -1.87 19.12
N MET A 186 9.39 -1.79 18.37
CA MET A 186 8.39 -0.73 18.55
C MET A 186 7.71 -0.81 19.92
N GLY A 187 7.46 -2.02 20.43
CA GLY A 187 6.96 -2.23 21.79
C GLY A 187 7.95 -1.77 22.86
N VAL A 188 9.24 -2.08 22.70
CA VAL A 188 10.30 -1.58 23.61
C VAL A 188 10.41 -0.07 23.55
N LEU A 189 10.37 0.54 22.35
CA LEU A 189 10.39 2.00 22.18
C LEU A 189 9.18 2.65 22.85
N MET A 190 7.98 2.11 22.66
CA MET A 190 6.74 2.56 23.31
C MET A 190 6.89 2.52 24.85
N ILE A 191 7.37 1.41 25.41
CA ILE A 191 7.57 1.25 26.85
C ILE A 191 8.62 2.24 27.36
N ALA A 192 9.72 2.45 26.64
CA ALA A 192 10.78 3.39 27.01
C ALA A 192 10.26 4.83 27.06
N ILE A 193 9.47 5.24 26.07
CA ILE A 193 8.84 6.56 26.03
C ILE A 193 7.80 6.69 27.15
N TRP A 194 6.97 5.66 27.36
CA TRP A 194 5.97 5.66 28.42
C TRP A 194 6.61 5.79 29.81
N ALA A 195 7.70 5.06 30.06
CA ALA A 195 8.44 5.17 31.32
C ALA A 195 8.99 6.59 31.58
N LYS A 196 9.40 7.30 30.52
CA LYS A 196 9.83 8.71 30.61
C LYS A 196 8.65 9.68 30.78
N ALA A 197 7.55 9.48 30.08
CA ALA A 197 6.36 10.33 30.12
C ALA A 197 5.55 10.17 31.42
N GLY A 198 5.67 9.05 32.10
CA GLY A 198 4.94 8.75 33.35
C GLY A 198 3.42 8.70 33.16
N GLY A 199 2.66 9.07 34.18
CA GLY A 199 1.19 9.06 34.18
C GLY A 199 0.55 10.07 33.23
N GLY A 200 1.30 11.06 32.73
CA GLY A 200 0.83 12.07 31.80
C GLY A 200 0.53 11.56 30.39
N LEU A 201 1.08 10.39 29.98
CA LEU A 201 0.93 9.86 28.61
C LEU A 201 -0.53 9.73 28.17
N LEU A 202 -1.37 9.09 29.00
CA LEU A 202 -2.78 8.85 28.65
C LEU A 202 -3.58 10.17 28.62
N SER A 203 -3.22 11.10 29.50
CA SER A 203 -3.78 12.47 29.49
C SER A 203 -3.42 13.19 28.19
N GLU A 204 -2.16 13.12 27.78
CA GLU A 204 -1.69 13.73 26.53
C GLU A 204 -2.38 13.12 25.30
N VAL A 205 -2.48 11.80 25.20
CA VAL A 205 -3.23 11.14 24.13
C VAL A 205 -4.68 11.64 24.05
N GLY A 206 -5.32 11.90 25.20
CA GLY A 206 -6.67 12.48 25.26
C GLY A 206 -6.73 13.97 24.90
N ASN A 207 -5.74 14.75 25.33
CA ASN A 207 -5.75 16.22 25.27
C ASN A 207 -5.17 16.79 23.97
N ILE A 208 -4.08 16.20 23.47
CA ILE A 208 -3.32 16.74 22.33
C ILE A 208 -4.14 16.76 21.06
N PHE A 209 -4.94 15.73 20.86
CA PHE A 209 -5.74 15.59 19.66
C PHE A 209 -7.16 16.16 19.82
N SER A 210 -7.56 16.59 21.01
CA SER A 210 -8.84 17.22 21.26
C SER A 210 -8.75 18.74 21.12
N GLY A 211 -9.15 19.25 19.96
CA GLY A 211 -9.23 20.70 19.72
C GLY A 211 -7.96 21.32 19.15
N GLY A 212 -7.01 20.54 18.65
CA GLY A 212 -5.90 21.04 17.84
C GLY A 212 -6.37 21.70 16.54
N GLN A 213 -5.59 22.65 16.01
CA GLN A 213 -5.87 23.21 14.69
C GLN A 213 -5.72 22.11 13.65
N ARG A 214 -6.72 21.96 12.79
CA ARG A 214 -6.66 21.04 11.67
C ARG A 214 -5.71 21.54 10.61
N SER A 215 -4.96 20.64 10.00
CA SER A 215 -3.94 20.95 8.99
C SER A 215 -3.93 19.89 7.88
N GLY A 216 -3.11 20.06 6.87
CA GLY A 216 -2.89 19.03 5.84
C GLY A 216 -4.14 18.69 5.01
N GLY A 217 -5.05 19.66 4.82
CA GLY A 217 -6.29 19.50 4.07
C GLY A 217 -7.50 19.12 4.93
N PHE A 218 -7.36 19.02 6.26
CA PHE A 218 -8.50 18.84 7.17
C PHE A 218 -9.15 20.16 7.61
N GLU A 219 -8.60 21.30 7.19
CA GLU A 219 -9.08 22.64 7.53
C GLU A 219 -10.54 22.80 7.10
N GLY A 220 -11.36 23.40 7.98
CA GLY A 220 -12.79 23.65 7.73
C GLY A 220 -13.70 22.41 7.83
N LEU A 221 -13.18 21.21 7.97
CA LEU A 221 -14.00 20.01 8.11
C LEU A 221 -14.69 19.95 9.48
N GLY A 222 -15.96 19.54 9.52
CA GLY A 222 -16.60 19.08 10.75
C GLY A 222 -15.96 17.78 11.27
N SER A 223 -16.12 17.49 12.57
CA SER A 223 -15.46 16.31 13.19
C SER A 223 -15.84 14.98 12.53
N PHE A 224 -17.10 14.82 12.09
CA PHE A 224 -17.51 13.60 11.41
C PHE A 224 -16.90 13.49 10.01
N ALA A 225 -16.80 14.58 9.25
CA ALA A 225 -16.14 14.60 7.96
C ALA A 225 -14.63 14.32 8.09
N ALA A 226 -13.96 14.90 9.09
CA ALA A 226 -12.57 14.60 9.38
C ALA A 226 -12.36 13.11 9.75
N PHE A 227 -13.26 12.53 10.56
CA PHE A 227 -13.24 11.10 10.88
C PHE A 227 -13.35 10.22 9.63
N LEU A 228 -14.31 10.53 8.74
CA LEU A 228 -14.45 9.82 7.46
C LEU A 228 -13.25 10.01 6.53
N ALA A 229 -12.62 11.19 6.53
CA ALA A 229 -11.42 11.44 5.75
C ALA A 229 -10.23 10.58 6.27
N VAL A 230 -10.01 10.52 7.58
CA VAL A 230 -9.02 9.61 8.19
C VAL A 230 -9.27 8.16 7.77
N PHE A 231 -10.52 7.70 7.90
CA PHE A 231 -10.92 6.36 7.48
C PHE A 231 -10.60 6.10 6.00
N SER A 232 -10.99 7.03 5.12
CA SER A 232 -10.82 6.87 3.67
C SER A 232 -9.35 6.95 3.23
N ILE A 233 -8.54 7.83 3.85
CA ILE A 233 -7.09 7.91 3.59
C ILE A 233 -6.42 6.58 3.94
N MET A 234 -6.78 5.98 5.09
CA MET A 234 -6.24 4.68 5.49
C MET A 234 -6.64 3.57 4.51
N VAL A 235 -7.88 3.58 3.99
CA VAL A 235 -8.29 2.65 2.93
C VAL A 235 -7.48 2.89 1.65
N GLY A 236 -7.25 4.15 1.29
CA GLY A 236 -6.41 4.56 0.15
C GLY A 236 -4.95 4.12 0.26
N TYR A 237 -4.40 4.13 1.47
CA TYR A 237 -3.05 3.63 1.74
C TYR A 237 -2.87 2.16 1.33
N PHE A 238 -3.88 1.32 1.59
CA PHE A 238 -3.88 -0.09 1.20
C PHE A 238 -4.41 -0.36 -0.21
N ALA A 239 -4.75 0.67 -1.00
CA ALA A 239 -5.38 0.51 -2.31
C ALA A 239 -4.65 -0.46 -3.24
N ALA A 240 -3.31 -0.42 -3.23
CA ALA A 240 -2.48 -1.29 -4.06
C ALA A 240 -2.66 -2.77 -3.68
N VAL A 241 -2.61 -3.10 -2.38
CA VAL A 241 -2.76 -4.49 -1.91
C VAL A 241 -4.22 -4.95 -2.00
N VAL A 242 -5.17 -4.05 -1.78
CA VAL A 242 -6.61 -4.33 -1.96
C VAL A 242 -6.90 -4.85 -3.36
N ILE A 243 -6.31 -4.25 -4.39
CA ILE A 243 -6.58 -4.66 -5.77
C ILE A 243 -5.84 -5.95 -6.17
N ASN A 244 -4.61 -6.11 -5.70
CA ASN A 244 -3.75 -7.23 -6.11
C ASN A 244 -3.60 -8.34 -5.07
N PHE A 245 -4.43 -8.38 -4.04
CA PHE A 245 -4.35 -9.40 -2.99
C PHE A 245 -4.39 -10.84 -3.55
N GLY A 246 -4.96 -11.02 -4.74
CA GLY A 246 -4.95 -12.26 -5.49
C GLY A 246 -3.56 -12.84 -5.76
N ASP A 247 -2.52 -12.01 -5.83
CA ASP A 247 -1.13 -12.45 -6.08
C ASP A 247 -0.60 -13.33 -4.94
N PHE A 248 -1.09 -13.12 -3.73
CA PHE A 248 -0.81 -13.94 -2.54
C PHE A 248 -1.88 -15.00 -2.33
N ALA A 249 -3.15 -14.65 -2.46
CA ALA A 249 -4.29 -15.52 -2.21
C ALA A 249 -4.30 -16.75 -3.12
N ARG A 250 -3.71 -16.69 -4.32
CA ARG A 250 -3.59 -17.82 -5.25
C ARG A 250 -2.86 -19.04 -4.68
N PHE A 251 -2.02 -18.84 -3.65
CA PHE A 251 -1.26 -19.91 -3.00
C PHE A 251 -1.97 -20.48 -1.76
N VAL A 252 -3.09 -19.90 -1.34
CA VAL A 252 -3.81 -20.29 -0.13
C VAL A 252 -4.67 -21.52 -0.37
N LYS A 253 -4.68 -22.44 0.60
CA LYS A 253 -5.39 -23.72 0.55
C LYS A 253 -6.89 -23.59 0.30
N ASN A 254 -7.53 -22.64 0.98
CA ASN A 254 -8.97 -22.40 0.88
C ASN A 254 -9.36 -21.02 1.40
N GLU A 255 -10.63 -20.63 1.19
CA GLU A 255 -11.15 -19.30 1.53
C GLU A 255 -11.18 -19.04 3.07
N ASN A 256 -11.38 -20.10 3.89
CA ASN A 256 -11.40 -19.94 5.35
C ASN A 256 -10.02 -19.58 5.90
N GLU A 257 -8.96 -20.20 5.38
CA GLU A 257 -7.58 -19.87 5.74
C GLU A 257 -7.24 -18.43 5.34
N MET A 258 -7.67 -17.99 4.14
CA MET A 258 -7.51 -16.61 3.70
C MET A 258 -8.22 -15.63 4.65
N LYS A 259 -9.51 -15.85 4.94
CA LYS A 259 -10.30 -14.97 5.81
C LYS A 259 -9.72 -14.89 7.24
N LYS A 260 -9.30 -16.04 7.78
CA LYS A 260 -8.65 -16.10 9.09
C LYS A 260 -7.34 -15.33 9.11
N GLY A 261 -6.52 -15.50 8.06
CA GLY A 261 -5.27 -14.77 7.90
C GLY A 261 -5.47 -13.26 7.74
N ASN A 262 -6.51 -12.83 7.01
CA ASN A 262 -6.85 -11.43 6.86
C ASN A 262 -7.39 -10.82 8.17
N LEU A 263 -8.18 -11.55 8.95
CA LEU A 263 -8.68 -11.06 10.24
C LEU A 263 -7.52 -10.84 11.23
N TRP A 264 -6.73 -11.87 11.47
CA TRP A 264 -5.65 -11.77 12.46
C TRP A 264 -4.43 -11.01 11.94
N GLY A 265 -4.12 -11.16 10.64
CA GLY A 265 -3.01 -10.49 10.00
C GLY A 265 -3.28 -9.02 9.76
N LEU A 266 -4.35 -8.65 9.04
CA LEU A 266 -4.62 -7.25 8.71
C LEU A 266 -5.20 -6.51 9.92
N VAL A 267 -6.39 -6.93 10.39
CA VAL A 267 -7.09 -6.18 11.45
C VAL A 267 -6.30 -6.19 12.75
N GLY A 268 -5.78 -7.35 13.16
CA GLY A 268 -4.97 -7.48 14.37
C GLY A 268 -3.71 -6.60 14.32
N ASN A 269 -3.00 -6.59 13.19
CA ASN A 269 -1.81 -5.74 13.03
C ASN A 269 -2.16 -4.25 12.94
N VAL A 270 -3.24 -3.85 12.26
CA VAL A 270 -3.69 -2.45 12.22
C VAL A 270 -4.01 -1.95 13.63
N ILE A 271 -4.73 -2.73 14.44
CA ILE A 271 -5.05 -2.38 15.84
C ILE A 271 -3.74 -2.19 16.64
N LEU A 272 -2.87 -3.20 16.62
CA LEU A 272 -1.64 -3.18 17.42
C LEU A 272 -0.69 -2.06 16.98
N PHE A 273 -0.47 -1.93 15.67
CA PHE A 273 0.45 -0.93 15.13
C PHE A 273 -0.05 0.49 15.32
N SER A 274 -1.35 0.75 15.08
CA SER A 274 -1.95 2.07 15.32
C SER A 274 -1.94 2.43 16.81
N PHE A 275 -2.17 1.46 17.71
CA PHE A 275 -2.06 1.69 19.16
C PHE A 275 -0.63 2.07 19.55
N ILE A 276 0.37 1.32 19.10
CA ILE A 276 1.78 1.63 19.34
C ILE A 276 2.13 3.03 18.82
N THR A 277 1.72 3.34 17.59
CA THR A 277 1.94 4.66 16.98
C THR A 277 1.32 5.78 17.80
N LEU A 278 0.05 5.62 18.24
CA LEU A 278 -0.64 6.60 19.08
C LEU A 278 0.10 6.84 20.38
N MET A 279 0.49 5.75 21.08
CA MET A 279 1.21 5.86 22.35
C MET A 279 2.59 6.52 22.20
N ILE A 280 3.31 6.20 21.14
CA ILE A 280 4.60 6.81 20.86
C ILE A 280 4.42 8.28 20.49
N THR A 281 3.50 8.62 19.58
CA THR A 281 3.26 10.00 19.14
C THR A 281 2.85 10.89 20.32
N GLY A 282 1.89 10.45 21.14
CA GLY A 282 1.51 11.17 22.36
C GLY A 282 2.65 11.25 23.38
N GLY A 283 3.43 10.18 23.50
CA GLY A 283 4.58 10.13 24.38
C GLY A 283 5.72 11.09 24.00
N THR A 284 5.96 11.32 22.71
CA THR A 284 6.98 12.28 22.27
C THR A 284 6.64 13.70 22.70
N ILE A 285 5.37 14.08 22.64
CA ILE A 285 4.92 15.40 23.09
C ILE A 285 5.10 15.52 24.61
N ALA A 286 4.71 14.48 25.37
CA ALA A 286 4.89 14.50 26.82
C ALA A 286 6.37 14.57 27.25
N VAL A 287 7.30 13.97 26.50
CA VAL A 287 8.73 13.88 26.84
C VAL A 287 9.52 15.06 26.26
N PHE A 288 9.24 15.45 25.02
CA PHE A 288 10.06 16.44 24.28
C PHE A 288 9.34 17.81 24.13
N GLY A 289 8.06 17.92 24.50
CA GLY A 289 7.26 19.15 24.32
C GLY A 289 6.81 19.38 22.86
N GLU A 290 7.18 18.49 21.95
CA GLU A 290 6.80 18.52 20.54
C GLU A 290 6.58 17.11 20.01
N TYR A 291 5.78 16.96 18.96
CA TYR A 291 5.63 15.67 18.33
C TYR A 291 6.78 15.38 17.36
N VAL A 292 7.26 14.13 17.39
CA VAL A 292 8.30 13.64 16.48
C VAL A 292 7.66 12.69 15.49
N GLU A 293 7.65 13.09 14.23
CA GLU A 293 6.94 12.36 13.17
C GLU A 293 7.67 11.09 12.76
N GLN A 294 9.00 11.13 12.72
CA GLN A 294 9.81 10.01 12.22
C GLN A 294 10.38 9.16 13.36
N PRO A 295 10.14 7.83 13.36
CA PRO A 295 10.68 6.94 14.39
C PRO A 295 12.20 6.96 14.49
N THR A 296 12.90 7.16 13.36
CA THR A 296 14.37 7.26 13.32
C THR A 296 14.90 8.49 14.05
N GLU A 297 14.23 9.64 13.91
CA GLU A 297 14.56 10.86 14.64
C GLU A 297 14.31 10.70 16.15
N MET A 298 13.21 10.05 16.50
CA MET A 298 12.89 9.74 17.89
C MET A 298 13.97 8.89 18.55
N VAL A 299 14.45 7.86 17.88
CA VAL A 299 15.52 7.01 18.39
C VAL A 299 16.83 7.80 18.56
N ALA A 300 17.14 8.68 17.59
CA ALA A 300 18.31 9.56 17.68
C ALA A 300 18.27 10.47 18.93
N ARG A 301 17.09 11.01 19.30
CA ARG A 301 16.90 11.86 20.49
C ARG A 301 16.99 11.12 21.82
N VAL A 302 16.90 9.79 21.82
CA VAL A 302 17.07 9.00 23.06
C VAL A 302 18.55 8.87 23.45
N ASP A 303 19.46 9.10 22.51
CA ASP A 303 20.93 9.09 22.68
C ASP A 303 21.44 7.81 23.37
N ASN A 304 21.04 6.65 22.86
CA ASN A 304 21.48 5.34 23.33
C ASN A 304 21.88 4.47 22.17
N LEU A 305 23.21 4.24 22.02
CA LEU A 305 23.78 3.50 20.89
C LEU A 305 23.21 2.10 20.72
N LEU A 306 22.99 1.36 21.83
CA LEU A 306 22.43 0.01 21.73
C LEU A 306 20.99 0.04 21.20
N LEU A 307 20.17 0.97 21.70
CA LEU A 307 18.81 1.18 21.19
C LEU A 307 18.83 1.60 19.72
N THR A 308 19.74 2.50 19.34
CA THR A 308 19.93 2.93 17.95
C THR A 308 20.24 1.77 17.02
N ILE A 309 21.17 0.89 17.39
CA ILE A 309 21.52 -0.29 16.59
C ILE A 309 20.30 -1.23 16.42
N ILE A 310 19.63 -1.56 17.52
CA ILE A 310 18.48 -2.48 17.51
C ILE A 310 17.33 -1.89 16.71
N ALA A 311 17.00 -0.60 16.93
CA ALA A 311 15.92 0.07 16.24
C ALA A 311 16.20 0.24 14.74
N ALA A 312 17.40 0.68 14.37
CA ALA A 312 17.79 0.83 12.98
C ALA A 312 17.68 -0.49 12.20
N PHE A 313 18.14 -1.58 12.79
CA PHE A 313 18.02 -2.91 12.18
C PHE A 313 16.56 -3.35 12.01
N ALA A 314 15.72 -3.14 13.02
CA ALA A 314 14.31 -3.51 12.96
C ALA A 314 13.52 -2.64 11.96
N PHE A 315 13.75 -1.32 11.96
CA PHE A 315 13.13 -0.40 11.01
C PHE A 315 13.53 -0.69 9.56
N PHE A 316 14.81 -0.98 9.34
CA PHE A 316 15.30 -1.45 8.05
C PHE A 316 14.58 -2.74 7.62
N ALA A 317 14.58 -3.75 8.48
CA ALA A 317 13.98 -5.05 8.17
C ALA A 317 12.47 -4.95 7.87
N ALA A 318 11.72 -4.19 8.68
CA ALA A 318 10.29 -3.97 8.45
C ALA A 318 10.01 -3.28 7.12
N THR A 319 10.73 -2.17 6.88
CA THR A 319 10.47 -1.34 5.72
C THR A 319 10.91 -2.03 4.42
N VAL A 320 11.99 -2.81 4.45
CA VAL A 320 12.33 -3.72 3.34
C VAL A 320 11.29 -4.83 3.21
N GLY A 321 10.76 -5.34 4.31
CA GLY A 321 9.72 -6.38 4.32
C GLY A 321 8.47 -5.97 3.55
N ILE A 322 7.85 -4.84 3.92
CA ILE A 322 6.70 -4.31 3.19
C ILE A 322 7.03 -4.07 1.72
N ASN A 323 8.22 -3.50 1.47
CA ASN A 323 8.62 -3.17 0.11
C ASN A 323 8.71 -4.41 -0.79
N MET A 324 9.20 -5.53 -0.25
CA MET A 324 9.20 -6.81 -0.96
C MET A 324 7.78 -7.30 -1.24
N VAL A 325 6.90 -7.29 -0.25
CA VAL A 325 5.53 -7.80 -0.35
C VAL A 325 4.68 -6.93 -1.27
N ALA A 326 4.57 -5.63 -0.98
CA ALA A 326 3.60 -4.76 -1.64
C ALA A 326 4.11 -4.18 -2.96
N ASN A 327 5.42 -3.89 -3.06
CA ASN A 327 5.93 -3.00 -4.09
C ASN A 327 6.97 -3.64 -5.02
N PHE A 328 7.43 -4.86 -4.75
CA PHE A 328 8.40 -5.54 -5.61
C PHE A 328 7.82 -6.79 -6.28
N ILE A 329 7.20 -7.69 -5.51
CA ILE A 329 6.63 -8.93 -6.04
C ILE A 329 5.44 -8.67 -6.98
N PRO A 330 4.42 -7.89 -6.60
CA PRO A 330 3.25 -7.71 -7.46
C PRO A 330 3.55 -7.01 -8.79
N PRO A 331 4.31 -5.90 -8.86
CA PRO A 331 4.60 -5.27 -10.14
C PRO A 331 5.42 -6.17 -11.08
N ALA A 332 6.17 -7.14 -10.56
CA ALA A 332 6.82 -8.13 -11.41
C ALA A 332 5.81 -8.99 -12.18
N TYR A 333 4.66 -9.36 -11.56
CA TYR A 333 3.55 -10.03 -12.25
C TYR A 333 2.82 -9.09 -13.21
N ASP A 334 2.60 -7.83 -12.82
CA ASP A 334 1.95 -6.83 -13.65
C ASP A 334 2.73 -6.58 -14.94
N LEU A 335 4.04 -6.40 -14.83
CA LEU A 335 4.93 -6.21 -15.99
C LEU A 335 5.03 -7.49 -16.85
N ALA A 336 5.06 -8.67 -16.21
CA ALA A 336 5.02 -9.93 -16.95
C ALA A 336 3.72 -10.10 -17.74
N ASN A 337 2.59 -9.51 -17.29
CA ASN A 337 1.33 -9.53 -18.02
C ASN A 337 1.35 -8.67 -19.30
N LEU A 338 2.16 -7.61 -19.35
CA LEU A 338 2.22 -6.73 -20.53
C LEU A 338 2.79 -7.43 -21.74
N ILE A 339 3.90 -8.16 -21.59
CA ILE A 339 4.56 -8.88 -22.69
C ILE A 339 5.05 -10.24 -22.14
N PRO A 340 4.14 -11.23 -21.95
CA PRO A 340 4.47 -12.50 -21.30
C PRO A 340 5.58 -13.30 -21.98
N SER A 341 5.77 -13.11 -23.28
CA SER A 341 6.83 -13.75 -24.07
C SER A 341 8.23 -13.20 -23.83
N LYS A 342 8.36 -11.98 -23.30
CA LYS A 342 9.66 -11.29 -23.11
C LYS A 342 9.93 -10.96 -21.65
N ILE A 343 8.91 -10.63 -20.87
CA ILE A 343 9.02 -10.21 -19.48
C ILE A 343 8.59 -11.38 -18.59
N ASN A 344 9.54 -11.96 -17.88
CA ASN A 344 9.29 -12.89 -16.80
C ASN A 344 9.32 -12.16 -15.45
N PHE A 345 9.04 -12.86 -14.37
CA PHE A 345 9.02 -12.32 -13.02
C PHE A 345 10.33 -11.59 -12.65
N ARG A 346 11.51 -12.16 -13.00
CA ARG A 346 12.81 -11.54 -12.68
C ARG A 346 13.06 -10.24 -13.45
N VAL A 347 12.73 -10.23 -14.74
CA VAL A 347 12.86 -9.02 -15.58
C VAL A 347 11.91 -7.93 -15.10
N GLY A 348 10.66 -8.29 -14.78
CA GLY A 348 9.69 -7.34 -14.20
C GLY A 348 10.17 -6.73 -12.89
N GLY A 349 10.74 -7.54 -12.00
CA GLY A 349 11.33 -7.05 -10.75
C GLY A 349 12.51 -6.10 -10.98
N LEU A 350 13.41 -6.41 -11.92
CA LEU A 350 14.54 -5.52 -12.24
C LEU A 350 14.08 -4.16 -12.79
N ILE A 351 13.06 -4.16 -13.67
CA ILE A 351 12.46 -2.89 -14.15
C ILE A 351 11.89 -2.11 -12.98
N THR A 352 11.16 -2.77 -12.06
CA THR A 352 10.62 -2.15 -10.85
C THR A 352 11.72 -1.53 -9.99
N ALA A 353 12.83 -2.25 -9.79
CA ALA A 353 13.96 -1.76 -9.00
C ALA A 353 14.61 -0.51 -9.61
N ILE A 354 14.82 -0.50 -10.92
CA ILE A 354 15.43 0.64 -11.62
C ILE A 354 14.50 1.87 -11.55
N CYS A 355 13.22 1.71 -11.88
CA CYS A 355 12.26 2.82 -11.81
C CYS A 355 12.10 3.33 -10.38
N GLY A 356 11.99 2.43 -9.40
CA GLY A 356 11.88 2.81 -8.00
C GLY A 356 13.15 3.44 -7.44
N PHE A 357 14.34 3.05 -7.90
CA PHE A 357 15.59 3.74 -7.56
C PHE A 357 15.57 5.20 -8.02
N ILE A 358 15.13 5.46 -9.24
CA ILE A 358 15.01 6.83 -9.77
C ILE A 358 13.98 7.63 -8.94
N ILE A 359 12.79 7.07 -8.68
CA ILE A 359 11.72 7.71 -7.91
C ILE A 359 12.19 7.99 -6.48
N GLY A 360 12.81 7.01 -5.81
CA GLY A 360 13.31 7.18 -4.46
C GLY A 360 14.47 8.17 -4.36
N GLY A 361 15.33 8.26 -5.39
CA GLY A 361 16.37 9.29 -5.50
C GLY A 361 15.79 10.70 -5.62
N LEU A 362 14.60 10.83 -6.24
CA LEU A 362 13.87 12.10 -6.35
C LEU A 362 12.98 12.40 -5.13
N TRP A 363 12.99 11.55 -4.10
CA TRP A 363 12.06 11.63 -2.99
C TRP A 363 12.08 12.99 -2.32
N VAL A 364 13.23 13.44 -1.82
CA VAL A 364 13.37 14.70 -1.10
C VAL A 364 13.16 15.91 -2.01
N ALA A 365 13.78 15.91 -3.18
CA ALA A 365 13.76 17.08 -4.07
C ALA A 365 12.41 17.34 -4.74
N VAL A 366 11.60 16.29 -4.95
CA VAL A 366 10.38 16.37 -5.77
C VAL A 366 9.16 15.80 -5.07
N ILE A 367 9.21 14.55 -4.62
CA ILE A 367 8.00 13.80 -4.23
C ILE A 367 7.41 14.33 -2.92
N THR A 368 8.25 14.62 -1.90
CA THR A 368 7.77 15.13 -0.61
C THR A 368 7.14 16.52 -0.71
N GLN A 369 7.43 17.27 -1.77
CA GLN A 369 6.87 18.62 -1.96
C GLN A 369 5.35 18.62 -2.17
N MET A 370 4.77 17.49 -2.59
CA MET A 370 3.31 17.37 -2.72
C MET A 370 2.59 17.09 -1.41
N GLY A 371 3.31 16.69 -0.36
CA GLY A 371 2.74 16.27 0.92
C GLY A 371 2.31 14.80 0.97
N ILE A 372 2.24 14.25 2.21
CA ILE A 372 1.98 12.82 2.43
C ILE A 372 0.56 12.42 2.02
N PHE A 373 -0.46 13.23 2.35
CA PHE A 373 -1.85 12.90 2.04
C PHE A 373 -2.17 12.98 0.55
N PRO A 374 -1.80 14.05 -0.20
CA PRO A 374 -1.95 14.07 -1.65
C PRO A 374 -1.19 12.93 -2.34
N PHE A 375 0.01 12.57 -1.88
CA PHE A 375 0.75 11.42 -2.41
C PHE A 375 -0.06 10.11 -2.28
N VAL A 376 -0.47 9.77 -1.05
CA VAL A 376 -1.25 8.55 -0.77
C VAL A 376 -2.57 8.53 -1.53
N ASN A 377 -3.31 9.65 -1.49
CA ASN A 377 -4.62 9.76 -2.12
C ASN A 377 -4.55 9.71 -3.65
N THR A 378 -3.50 10.28 -4.28
CA THR A 378 -3.30 10.19 -5.73
C THR A 378 -3.09 8.73 -6.17
N LEU A 379 -2.20 8.01 -5.49
CA LEU A 379 -1.92 6.62 -5.82
C LEU A 379 -3.15 5.73 -5.57
N GLY A 380 -3.88 5.99 -4.49
CA GLY A 380 -5.16 5.32 -4.19
C GLY A 380 -6.23 5.59 -5.24
N ALA A 381 -6.40 6.86 -5.66
CA ALA A 381 -7.39 7.30 -6.63
C ALA A 381 -7.22 6.65 -8.01
N ILE A 382 -5.98 6.41 -8.44
CA ILE A 382 -5.67 5.75 -9.72
C ILE A 382 -6.18 4.30 -9.73
N LEU A 383 -6.10 3.59 -8.60
CA LEU A 383 -6.44 2.17 -8.51
C LEU A 383 -7.87 1.89 -8.08
N ALA A 384 -8.48 2.79 -7.32
CA ALA A 384 -9.81 2.61 -6.75
C ALA A 384 -10.90 2.25 -7.78
N PRO A 385 -11.01 2.93 -8.94
CA PRO A 385 -12.02 2.57 -9.94
C PRO A 385 -11.86 1.16 -10.49
N VAL A 386 -10.63 0.71 -10.66
CA VAL A 386 -10.35 -0.64 -11.16
C VAL A 386 -10.90 -1.69 -10.19
N PHE A 387 -10.68 -1.48 -8.88
CA PHE A 387 -11.26 -2.34 -7.85
C PHE A 387 -12.79 -2.40 -7.97
N GLY A 388 -13.45 -1.24 -7.99
CA GLY A 388 -14.92 -1.15 -8.11
C GLY A 388 -15.44 -1.90 -9.34
N ILE A 389 -14.83 -1.70 -10.50
CA ILE A 389 -15.20 -2.38 -11.76
C ILE A 389 -15.00 -3.89 -11.64
N MET A 390 -13.86 -4.37 -11.16
CA MET A 390 -13.55 -5.79 -11.07
C MET A 390 -14.51 -6.54 -10.15
N ILE A 391 -14.80 -5.97 -8.98
CA ILE A 391 -15.70 -6.59 -8.00
C ILE A 391 -17.13 -6.62 -8.52
N THR A 392 -17.63 -5.51 -9.06
CA THR A 392 -18.96 -5.44 -9.65
C THR A 392 -19.12 -6.40 -10.81
N ASP A 393 -18.13 -6.46 -11.71
CA ASP A 393 -18.17 -7.36 -12.87
C ASP A 393 -18.21 -8.83 -12.45
N TYR A 394 -17.34 -9.23 -11.52
CA TYR A 394 -17.23 -10.62 -11.09
C TYR A 394 -18.44 -11.09 -10.28
N TYR A 395 -18.83 -10.32 -9.23
CA TYR A 395 -19.88 -10.75 -8.31
C TYR A 395 -21.29 -10.48 -8.83
N ILE A 396 -21.53 -9.31 -9.44
CA ILE A 396 -22.89 -8.88 -9.82
C ILE A 396 -23.19 -9.30 -11.28
N ILE A 397 -22.33 -8.91 -12.24
CA ILE A 397 -22.61 -9.12 -13.66
C ILE A 397 -22.39 -10.60 -14.03
N LYS A 398 -21.26 -11.18 -13.64
CA LYS A 398 -20.88 -12.56 -14.00
C LYS A 398 -21.26 -13.61 -12.96
N LYS A 399 -21.80 -13.18 -11.80
CA LYS A 399 -22.30 -14.08 -10.73
C LYS A 399 -21.28 -15.16 -10.36
N GLU A 400 -20.03 -14.75 -10.15
CA GLU A 400 -18.87 -15.61 -9.83
C GLU A 400 -18.52 -16.69 -10.86
N LYS A 401 -19.04 -16.59 -12.09
CA LYS A 401 -18.75 -17.54 -13.16
C LYS A 401 -17.55 -17.10 -13.96
N LEU A 402 -16.45 -17.88 -13.87
CA LEU A 402 -15.19 -17.60 -14.53
C LEU A 402 -14.73 -18.82 -15.33
N SER A 403 -14.23 -18.60 -16.56
CA SER A 403 -13.59 -19.61 -17.40
C SER A 403 -12.09 -19.32 -17.43
N VAL A 404 -11.29 -20.16 -16.77
CA VAL A 404 -9.84 -19.97 -16.69
C VAL A 404 -9.17 -20.09 -18.06
N ASP A 405 -9.62 -21.02 -18.88
CA ASP A 405 -9.04 -21.25 -20.23
C ASP A 405 -9.24 -20.03 -21.14
N ASP A 406 -10.40 -19.37 -21.05
CA ASP A 406 -10.69 -18.19 -21.85
C ASP A 406 -9.84 -16.97 -21.44
N LEU A 407 -9.30 -16.93 -20.21
CA LEU A 407 -8.38 -15.88 -19.77
C LEU A 407 -7.03 -15.93 -20.51
N PHE A 408 -6.67 -17.06 -21.08
CA PHE A 408 -5.42 -17.28 -21.81
C PHE A 408 -5.64 -17.49 -23.31
N SER A 409 -6.84 -17.19 -23.82
CA SER A 409 -7.23 -17.33 -25.22
C SER A 409 -7.31 -15.97 -25.90
N ASP A 410 -6.56 -15.78 -26.97
CA ASP A 410 -6.62 -14.59 -27.85
C ASP A 410 -7.56 -14.79 -29.06
N LYS A 411 -8.33 -15.89 -29.05
CA LYS A 411 -9.30 -16.17 -30.11
C LYS A 411 -10.50 -15.22 -30.01
N PRO A 412 -11.03 -14.70 -31.13
CA PRO A 412 -12.24 -13.87 -31.14
C PRO A 412 -13.46 -14.53 -30.48
N SER A 413 -13.52 -15.86 -30.48
CA SER A 413 -14.60 -16.63 -29.82
C SER A 413 -14.42 -16.77 -28.30
N GLY A 414 -13.30 -16.35 -27.73
CA GLY A 414 -13.01 -16.43 -26.29
C GLY A 414 -13.91 -15.48 -25.49
N LYS A 415 -14.40 -15.95 -24.34
CA LYS A 415 -15.37 -15.23 -23.49
C LYS A 415 -14.91 -13.82 -23.08
N TYR A 416 -13.60 -13.61 -22.92
CA TYR A 416 -13.01 -12.35 -22.48
C TYR A 416 -12.28 -11.60 -23.60
N HIS A 417 -12.50 -12.01 -24.84
CA HIS A 417 -11.95 -11.31 -26.00
C HIS A 417 -12.68 -9.99 -26.26
N TYR A 418 -13.97 -9.90 -25.91
CA TYR A 418 -14.82 -8.71 -26.11
C TYR A 418 -14.62 -8.13 -27.54
N ASN A 419 -14.26 -6.86 -27.66
CA ASN A 419 -13.95 -6.21 -28.92
C ASN A 419 -12.42 -6.08 -29.09
N GLY A 420 -11.83 -6.98 -29.87
CA GLY A 420 -10.37 -6.95 -30.11
C GLY A 420 -9.50 -7.20 -28.88
N GLY A 421 -10.03 -7.82 -27.84
CA GLY A 421 -9.33 -8.07 -26.57
C GLY A 421 -9.59 -7.01 -25.50
N PHE A 422 -10.50 -6.01 -25.76
CA PHE A 422 -10.77 -4.87 -24.88
C PHE A 422 -12.25 -4.78 -24.52
N ASN A 423 -12.56 -4.65 -23.25
CA ASN A 423 -13.89 -4.27 -22.79
C ASN A 423 -14.02 -2.74 -22.72
N HIS A 424 -14.42 -2.10 -23.79
CA HIS A 424 -14.51 -0.64 -23.89
C HIS A 424 -15.44 -0.03 -22.83
N LYS A 425 -16.49 -0.75 -22.41
CA LYS A 425 -17.38 -0.30 -21.34
C LYS A 425 -16.64 -0.19 -20.01
N ALA A 426 -15.89 -1.22 -19.62
CA ALA A 426 -15.09 -1.19 -18.39
C ALA A 426 -14.00 -0.11 -18.45
N MET A 427 -13.34 0.03 -19.62
CA MET A 427 -12.31 1.07 -19.81
C MET A 427 -12.89 2.48 -19.71
N LEU A 428 -14.07 2.73 -20.30
CA LEU A 428 -14.77 4.02 -20.18
C LEU A 428 -15.14 4.30 -18.71
N ALA A 429 -15.69 3.31 -18.01
CA ALA A 429 -16.00 3.45 -16.58
C ALA A 429 -14.75 3.80 -15.76
N TRP A 430 -13.62 3.15 -16.06
CA TRP A 430 -12.35 3.44 -15.38
C TRP A 430 -11.85 4.87 -15.64
N VAL A 431 -11.82 5.31 -16.90
CA VAL A 431 -11.35 6.66 -17.26
C VAL A 431 -12.21 7.73 -16.60
N LEU A 432 -13.55 7.62 -16.68
CA LEU A 432 -14.47 8.62 -16.11
C LEU A 432 -14.35 8.68 -14.58
N SER A 433 -14.39 7.54 -13.91
CA SER A 433 -14.31 7.50 -12.45
C SER A 433 -12.91 7.84 -11.93
N GLY A 434 -11.86 7.45 -12.66
CA GLY A 434 -10.48 7.80 -12.34
C GLY A 434 -10.21 9.29 -12.46
N TYR A 435 -10.74 9.93 -13.53
CA TYR A 435 -10.64 11.38 -13.70
C TYR A 435 -11.25 12.13 -12.52
N ILE A 436 -12.45 11.73 -12.09
CA ILE A 436 -13.13 12.35 -10.93
C ILE A 436 -12.35 12.07 -9.64
N ALA A 437 -11.90 10.84 -9.42
CA ALA A 437 -11.17 10.47 -8.21
C ALA A 437 -9.83 11.21 -8.07
N VAL A 438 -9.03 11.26 -9.13
CA VAL A 438 -7.77 12.01 -9.14
C VAL A 438 -8.05 13.52 -9.09
N GLY A 439 -9.09 13.99 -9.76
CA GLY A 439 -9.54 15.38 -9.70
C GLY A 439 -9.94 15.83 -8.30
N SER A 440 -10.44 14.93 -7.44
CA SER A 440 -10.73 15.26 -6.04
C SER A 440 -9.45 15.52 -5.21
N VAL A 441 -8.30 15.01 -5.63
CA VAL A 441 -7.00 15.31 -5.01
C VAL A 441 -6.39 16.59 -5.57
N TRP A 442 -6.58 16.83 -6.87
CA TRP A 442 -5.99 17.94 -7.63
C TRP A 442 -7.08 18.77 -8.35
N PRO A 443 -8.00 19.42 -7.61
CA PRO A 443 -9.19 20.06 -8.18
C PRO A 443 -8.82 21.17 -9.17
N ASN A 444 -7.85 22.01 -8.85
CA ASN A 444 -7.44 23.17 -9.68
C ASN A 444 -6.74 22.77 -10.99
N ILE A 445 -6.34 21.50 -11.13
CA ILE A 445 -5.60 21.05 -12.31
C ILE A 445 -6.50 20.22 -13.24
N LEU A 446 -7.37 19.37 -12.66
CA LEU A 446 -8.05 18.33 -13.41
C LEU A 446 -9.55 18.50 -13.56
N VAL A 447 -10.23 19.24 -12.66
CA VAL A 447 -11.70 19.32 -12.62
C VAL A 447 -12.15 20.76 -12.64
N PHE A 448 -12.14 21.37 -13.82
CA PHE A 448 -12.55 22.75 -14.02
C PHE A 448 -13.98 23.01 -13.55
N GLY A 449 -14.17 24.04 -12.71
CA GLY A 449 -15.47 24.48 -12.23
C GLY A 449 -16.05 23.67 -11.06
N LEU A 450 -15.31 22.71 -10.50
CA LEU A 450 -15.66 21.93 -9.32
C LEU A 450 -14.66 22.11 -8.17
N ASP A 451 -13.83 23.13 -8.26
CA ASP A 451 -12.70 23.36 -7.36
C ASP A 451 -13.18 23.47 -5.91
N ASP A 452 -14.20 24.29 -5.64
CA ASP A 452 -14.74 24.48 -4.30
C ASP A 452 -15.37 23.20 -3.75
N PHE A 453 -16.06 22.44 -4.59
CA PHE A 453 -16.68 21.18 -4.17
C PHE A 453 -15.63 20.18 -3.72
N PHE A 454 -14.57 19.96 -4.50
CA PHE A 454 -13.52 19.00 -4.15
C PHE A 454 -12.59 19.53 -3.06
N ALA A 455 -12.30 20.83 -3.01
CA ALA A 455 -11.52 21.43 -1.92
C ALA A 455 -12.20 21.21 -0.55
N ASN A 456 -13.52 21.25 -0.50
CA ASN A 456 -14.29 21.02 0.72
C ASN A 456 -14.38 19.56 1.17
N LEU A 457 -13.92 18.58 0.36
CA LEU A 457 -13.85 17.19 0.78
C LEU A 457 -12.71 16.91 1.76
N GLY A 458 -11.68 17.77 1.79
CA GLY A 458 -10.61 17.76 2.79
C GLY A 458 -9.60 16.61 2.69
N GLY A 459 -8.60 16.65 3.58
CA GLY A 459 -7.57 15.61 3.69
C GLY A 459 -6.71 15.42 2.43
N GLY A 460 -6.49 16.49 1.64
CA GLY A 460 -5.78 16.39 0.37
C GLY A 460 -6.44 15.38 -0.59
N GLY A 461 -7.76 15.46 -0.75
CA GLY A 461 -8.56 14.50 -1.48
C GLY A 461 -8.88 13.22 -0.68
N GLY A 462 -9.08 13.33 0.63
CA GLY A 462 -9.25 12.22 1.56
C GLY A 462 -10.31 11.18 1.19
N TYR A 463 -11.30 11.54 0.40
CA TYR A 463 -12.34 10.61 -0.09
C TYR A 463 -12.05 10.01 -1.47
N ALA A 464 -10.91 10.32 -2.08
CA ALA A 464 -10.61 9.95 -3.46
C ALA A 464 -10.78 8.45 -3.75
N TRP A 465 -10.32 7.59 -2.82
CA TRP A 465 -10.49 6.14 -2.99
C TRP A 465 -11.96 5.72 -3.01
N MET A 466 -12.75 6.23 -2.06
CA MET A 466 -14.18 5.89 -1.96
C MET A 466 -14.95 6.37 -3.18
N ILE A 467 -14.66 7.59 -3.65
CA ILE A 467 -15.23 8.17 -4.88
C ILE A 467 -14.89 7.28 -6.07
N GLY A 468 -13.62 6.98 -6.27
CA GLY A 468 -13.15 6.20 -7.42
C GLY A 468 -13.74 4.79 -7.47
N ALA A 469 -13.72 4.06 -6.36
CA ALA A 469 -14.23 2.71 -6.28
C ALA A 469 -15.77 2.67 -6.49
N SER A 470 -16.50 3.57 -5.84
CA SER A 470 -17.97 3.64 -5.96
C SER A 470 -18.39 4.03 -7.37
N LEU A 471 -17.80 5.07 -7.95
CA LEU A 471 -18.12 5.51 -9.31
C LEU A 471 -17.74 4.46 -10.35
N GLY A 472 -16.56 3.82 -10.19
CA GLY A 472 -16.14 2.73 -11.08
C GLY A 472 -17.14 1.58 -11.08
N ALA A 473 -17.62 1.16 -9.90
CA ALA A 473 -18.64 0.15 -9.74
C ALA A 473 -19.97 0.55 -10.38
N LEU A 474 -20.49 1.74 -10.04
CA LEU A 474 -21.81 2.21 -10.48
C LEU A 474 -21.86 2.47 -11.98
N ILE A 475 -20.86 3.16 -12.54
CA ILE A 475 -20.80 3.44 -13.97
C ILE A 475 -20.69 2.13 -14.74
N HIS A 476 -19.79 1.22 -14.32
CA HIS A 476 -19.63 -0.06 -15.00
C HIS A 476 -20.93 -0.88 -14.97
N LEU A 477 -21.60 -0.94 -13.84
CA LEU A 477 -22.90 -1.63 -13.71
C LEU A 477 -23.95 -1.02 -14.65
N ALA A 478 -24.07 0.31 -14.66
CA ALA A 478 -25.07 1.02 -15.47
C ALA A 478 -24.89 0.79 -16.97
N ILE A 479 -23.64 0.85 -17.48
CA ILE A 479 -23.39 0.70 -18.91
C ILE A 479 -23.30 -0.76 -19.37
N SER A 480 -23.00 -1.71 -18.45
CA SER A 480 -22.89 -3.13 -18.77
C SER A 480 -24.22 -3.85 -18.80
N ASN A 481 -25.20 -3.43 -17.99
CA ASN A 481 -26.54 -4.04 -17.92
C ASN A 481 -27.49 -3.56 -19.04
N ARG A 482 -27.10 -2.61 -19.88
CA ARG A 482 -27.89 -2.24 -21.07
C ARG A 482 -27.69 -3.32 -22.17
N LYS A 483 -28.57 -4.33 -22.18
CA LYS A 483 -28.79 -5.24 -23.31
C LYS A 483 -29.72 -4.62 -24.32
#